data_2395dd34306fe8dca81072ed5e1d3df8
#
_entry.id   2395dd34306fe8dca81072ed5e1d3df8
#
_cell.length_a   1.000
_cell.length_b   1.000
_cell.length_c   1.000
_cell.angle_alpha   90.00
_cell.angle_beta   90.00
_cell.angle_gamma   90.00
#
_symmetry.space_group_name_H-M   'P 1'
#
loop_
_entity.id
_entity.type
_entity.pdbx_description
1 polymer ?
#
loop_
_entity_poly.entity_id
_entity_poly.type
_entity_poly.pdbx_seq_one_letter_code
_entity_poly.pdbx_strand_id
1 'polypeptide(L)' 'MKEIEKEKFIKENNLPAIGSRITVAMSGGVDSSVTAALLKNIGYEVIGVT' A
#
# COMPACT_ATOMS: atom_id res chain seq x y z
N MET A 1 3.68 11.82 -3.04
CA MET A 1 3.95 11.74 -1.59
C MET A 1 5.44 11.93 -1.34
N LYS A 2 5.79 12.77 -0.40
CA LYS A 2 7.19 13.04 -0.08
C LYS A 2 7.81 11.88 0.69
N GLU A 3 9.15 11.76 0.65
CA GLU A 3 9.85 10.69 1.34
C GLU A 3 9.52 10.60 2.83
N ILE A 4 9.51 11.75 3.50
CA ILE A 4 9.20 11.83 4.93
C ILE A 4 7.78 11.34 5.23
N GLU A 5 6.82 11.68 4.37
CA GLU A 5 5.45 11.24 4.51
C GLU A 5 5.30 9.74 4.27
N LYS A 6 6.05 9.20 3.33
CA LYS A 6 6.08 7.77 3.06
C LYS A 6 6.59 7.00 4.26
N GLU A 7 7.71 7.43 4.82
CA GLU A 7 8.30 6.78 5.97
C GLU A 7 7.37 6.82 7.17
N LYS A 8 6.73 7.96 7.41
CA LYS A 8 5.79 8.11 8.51
C LYS A 8 4.59 7.19 8.34
N PHE A 9 4.05 7.14 7.13
CA PHE A 9 2.91 6.28 6.82
C PHE A 9 3.24 4.81 7.04
N ILE A 10 4.40 4.38 6.58
CA ILE A 10 4.86 3.00 6.73
C ILE A 10 4.99 2.65 8.20
N LYS A 11 5.61 3.54 8.98
CA LYS A 11 5.86 3.32 10.39
C LYS A 11 4.56 3.28 11.20
N GLU A 12 3.67 4.21 10.94
CA GLU A 12 2.40 4.29 11.66
C GLU A 12 1.48 3.09 11.40
N ASN A 13 1.59 2.49 10.23
CA ASN A 13 0.75 1.37 9.83
C ASN A 13 1.46 0.02 9.91
N ASN A 14 2.65 -0.03 10.47
CA ASN A 14 3.43 -1.25 10.60
C ASN A 14 3.60 -1.98 9.27
N LEU A 15 3.88 -1.24 8.22
CA LEU A 15 4.05 -1.81 6.90
C LEU A 15 5.47 -2.35 6.70
N PRO A 16 5.65 -3.33 5.81
CA PRO A 16 6.98 -3.85 5.52
C PRO A 16 7.83 -2.82 4.76
N ALA A 17 9.09 -3.14 4.55
CA ALA A 17 9.98 -2.25 3.81
C ALA A 17 9.49 -2.00 2.39
N ILE A 18 9.78 -0.81 1.87
CA ILE A 18 9.44 -0.44 0.49
C ILE A 18 10.03 -1.46 -0.48
N GLY A 19 9.26 -1.84 -1.48
CA GLY A 19 9.65 -2.88 -2.43
C GLY A 19 9.10 -4.25 -2.10
N SER A 20 8.54 -4.42 -0.90
CA SER A 20 7.92 -5.68 -0.50
C SER A 20 6.65 -5.93 -1.29
N ARG A 21 6.28 -7.20 -1.39
CA ARG A 21 5.03 -7.59 -2.05
C ARG A 21 3.90 -7.57 -1.05
N ILE A 22 2.83 -6.89 -1.41
CA ILE A 22 1.63 -6.78 -0.57
C ILE A 22 0.43 -7.29 -1.34
N THR A 23 -0.32 -8.19 -0.73
CA THR A 23 -1.56 -8.71 -1.30
C THR A 23 -2.74 -7.94 -0.70
N VAL A 24 -3.58 -7.39 -1.56
CA VAL A 24 -4.75 -6.62 -1.12
C VAL A 24 -6.00 -7.32 -1.61
N ALA A 25 -6.92 -7.59 -0.70
CA ALA A 25 -8.21 -8.17 -1.05
C ALA A 25 -9.09 -7.09 -1.68
N MET A 26 -9.45 -7.28 -2.93
CA MET A 26 -10.21 -6.29 -3.70
C MET A 26 -11.73 -6.49 -3.62
N SER A 27 -12.17 -7.53 -2.96
CA SER A 27 -13.60 -7.83 -2.83
C SER A 27 -14.37 -6.81 -1.99
N GLY A 28 -13.66 -6.00 -1.23
CA GLY A 28 -14.29 -4.98 -0.37
C GLY A 28 -14.78 -3.73 -1.08
N GLY A 29 -14.48 -3.58 -2.38
CA GLY A 29 -14.96 -2.45 -3.16
C GLY A 29 -13.98 -1.29 -3.26
N VAL A 30 -14.53 -0.08 -3.26
CA VAL A 30 -13.79 1.14 -3.59
C VAL A 30 -12.59 1.41 -2.67
N ASP A 31 -12.76 1.19 -1.38
CA ASP A 31 -11.69 1.48 -0.42
C ASP A 31 -10.45 0.63 -0.66
N SER A 32 -10.65 -0.62 -1.04
CA SER A 32 -9.54 -1.53 -1.34
C SER A 32 -8.75 -1.05 -2.56
N SER A 33 -9.45 -0.56 -3.58
CA SER A 33 -8.80 -0.03 -4.79
C SER A 33 -7.96 1.20 -4.48
N VAL A 34 -8.47 2.09 -3.64
CA VAL A 34 -7.74 3.29 -3.23
C VAL A 34 -6.49 2.92 -2.43
N THR A 35 -6.63 1.99 -1.51
CA THR A 35 -5.50 1.51 -0.71
C THR A 35 -4.42 0.88 -1.58
N ALA A 36 -4.82 0.03 -2.54
CA ALA A 36 -3.88 -0.61 -3.44
C ALA A 36 -3.13 0.42 -4.28
N ALA A 37 -3.82 1.43 -4.79
CA ALA A 37 -3.21 2.49 -5.58
C ALA A 37 -2.21 3.29 -4.74
N LEU A 38 -2.55 3.58 -3.50
CA LEU A 38 -1.67 4.33 -2.60
C LEU A 38 -0.40 3.53 -2.29
N LEU A 39 -0.53 2.26 -1.97
CA LEU A 39 0.61 1.40 -1.67
C LEU A 39 1.53 1.27 -2.88
N LYS A 40 0.97 1.12 -4.06
CA LYS A 40 1.75 1.06 -5.29
C LYS A 40 2.51 2.36 -5.53
N ASN A 41 1.88 3.48 -5.26
CA ASN A 41 2.50 4.80 -5.41
C ASN A 41 3.66 5.00 -4.44
N ILE A 42 3.58 4.39 -3.25
CA ILE A 42 4.65 4.45 -2.26
C ILE A 42 5.88 3.66 -2.71
N GLY A 43 5.67 2.57 -3.44
CA GLY A 43 6.77 1.76 -3.95
C GLY A 43 6.65 0.27 -3.68
N TYR A 44 5.50 -0.18 -3.20
CA TYR A 44 5.26 -1.60 -2.97
C TYR A 44 4.83 -2.30 -4.25
N GLU A 45 5.09 -3.61 -4.30
CA GLU A 45 4.54 -4.47 -5.34
C GLU A 45 3.18 -4.94 -4.85
N VAL A 46 2.12 -4.39 -5.42
CA VAL A 46 0.75 -4.68 -4.96
C VAL A 46 0.08 -5.71 -5.85
N ILE A 47 -0.48 -6.73 -5.21
CA ILE A 47 -1.22 -7.78 -5.91
C ILE A 47 -2.68 -7.70 -5.44
N GLY A 48 -3.58 -7.48 -6.40
CA GLY A 48 -5.02 -7.48 -6.09
C GLY A 48 -5.60 -8.87 -6.18
N VAL A 49 -6.40 -9.23 -5.19
CA VAL A 49 -7.08 -10.54 -5.13
C VAL A 49 -8.57 -10.30 -4.92
N THR A 50 -9.37 -10.93 -5.74
CA THR A 50 -10.83 -10.84 -5.62
C THR A 50 -11.42 -12.07 -4.93
#